data_5f9b82b24ccb086c1878b3579e182858
#
_entry.id   5f9b82b24ccb086c1878b3579e182858
#
_cell.length_a   1.000
_cell.length_b   1.000
_cell.length_c   1.000
_cell.angle_alpha   90.00
_cell.angle_beta   90.00
_cell.angle_gamma   90.00
#
_symmetry.space_group_name_H-M   'P 1'
#
loop_
_entity.id
_entity.type
_entity.pdbx_description
1 polymer ?
#
loop_
_entity_poly.entity_id
_entity_poly.type
_entity_poly.pdbx_seq_one_letter_code
_entity_poly.pdbx_strand_id
1 'polypeptide(L)'
;VFSFEFMQNAYIAGTFIAIVCGIMGVYVVGRNMSFLSHMLSEIGFSGASFGIFMGWPALNGMLLFTIVSSVLIGRMSVQASRREAAISAISSLFLGLGILFLAISSKNVSYATNILFGSVIGISRQEVWQVLVLTIVALLFIFFMYRSLKFDSFDHIGASVKGIHTNLVSIIFLVVLALSVSTAAQVVGSLLIFVLLTLPASAAKFVSKTVSGMMLFAVIAALIGVWLGLYLGYVTNWPVSFFIATIECAIYFGALLFNKNK
;
A
#
# COMPACT_ATOMS: atom_id res chain seq x y z
N VAL A 1 9.39 23.63 11.35
CA VAL A 1 8.97 22.30 10.93
C VAL A 1 10.17 21.50 10.42
N PHE A 2 10.92 21.98 9.43
CA PHE A 2 12.06 21.25 8.83
C PHE A 2 13.36 21.28 9.64
N SER A 3 13.40 21.92 10.78
CA SER A 3 14.59 21.94 11.65
C SER A 3 14.77 20.67 12.48
N PHE A 4 13.75 19.85 12.60
CA PHE A 4 13.77 18.61 13.38
C PHE A 4 14.08 17.40 12.48
N GLU A 5 15.06 16.59 12.88
CA GLU A 5 15.51 15.41 12.12
C GLU A 5 14.37 14.39 11.88
N PHE A 6 13.52 14.16 12.88
CA PHE A 6 12.39 13.25 12.77
C PHE A 6 11.36 13.71 11.71
N MET A 7 11.15 15.03 11.59
CA MET A 7 10.25 15.57 10.56
C MET A 7 10.86 15.42 9.16
N GLN A 8 12.15 15.69 9.01
CA GLN A 8 12.85 15.46 7.74
C GLN A 8 12.71 13.98 7.30
N ASN A 9 12.96 13.06 8.22
CA ASN A 9 12.80 11.62 7.99
C ASN A 9 11.36 11.27 7.57
N ALA A 10 10.36 11.83 8.26
CA ALA A 10 8.95 11.61 7.95
C ALA A 10 8.56 12.12 6.56
N TYR A 11 9.02 13.32 6.18
CA TYR A 11 8.76 13.88 4.84
C TYR A 11 9.45 13.08 3.73
N ILE A 12 10.70 12.66 3.94
CA ILE A 12 11.42 11.83 2.98
C ILE A 12 10.70 10.49 2.79
N ALA A 13 10.49 9.74 3.87
CA ALA A 13 9.80 8.44 3.80
C ALA A 13 8.39 8.58 3.21
N GLY A 14 7.61 9.56 3.68
CA GLY A 14 6.27 9.83 3.19
C GLY A 14 6.23 10.18 1.70
N THR A 15 7.22 10.90 1.18
CA THR A 15 7.34 11.20 -0.25
C THR A 15 7.52 9.94 -1.08
N PHE A 16 8.44 9.06 -0.70
CA PHE A 16 8.65 7.80 -1.42
C PHE A 16 7.45 6.87 -1.34
N ILE A 17 6.78 6.81 -0.18
CA ILE A 17 5.55 6.05 0.00
C ILE A 17 4.43 6.59 -0.88
N ALA A 18 4.22 7.92 -0.91
CA ALA A 18 3.20 8.55 -1.74
C ALA A 18 3.42 8.26 -3.24
N ILE A 19 4.67 8.28 -3.71
CA ILE A 19 5.01 7.97 -5.09
C ILE A 19 4.66 6.50 -5.43
N VAL A 20 5.13 5.54 -4.61
CA VAL A 20 4.88 4.12 -4.90
C VAL A 20 3.39 3.78 -4.77
N CYS A 21 2.69 4.33 -3.76
CA CYS A 21 1.27 4.12 -3.58
C CYS A 21 0.44 4.72 -4.71
N GLY A 22 0.76 5.93 -5.17
CA GLY A 22 0.07 6.57 -6.29
C GLY A 22 0.21 5.77 -7.58
N ILE A 23 1.40 5.28 -7.90
CA ILE A 23 1.64 4.47 -9.09
C ILE A 23 1.00 3.08 -8.98
N MET A 24 1.25 2.37 -7.88
CA MET A 24 0.68 1.03 -7.64
C MET A 24 -0.83 1.06 -7.55
N GLY A 25 -1.39 2.11 -6.92
CA GLY A 25 -2.82 2.30 -6.77
C GLY A 25 -3.56 2.31 -8.11
N VAL A 26 -3.00 2.91 -9.15
CA VAL A 26 -3.61 2.92 -10.49
C VAL A 26 -3.77 1.51 -11.03
N TYR A 27 -2.79 0.63 -10.84
CA TYR A 27 -2.90 -0.77 -11.23
C TYR A 27 -3.86 -1.55 -10.33
N VAL A 28 -3.83 -1.31 -9.01
CA VAL A 28 -4.75 -1.94 -8.05
C VAL A 28 -6.20 -1.63 -8.41
N VAL A 29 -6.51 -0.36 -8.64
CA VAL A 29 -7.86 0.09 -9.02
C VAL A 29 -8.22 -0.35 -10.45
N GLY A 30 -7.25 -0.35 -11.37
CA GLY A 30 -7.43 -0.82 -12.74
C GLY A 30 -7.79 -2.31 -12.83
N ARG A 31 -7.23 -3.13 -11.95
CA ARG A 31 -7.48 -4.58 -11.85
C ARG A 31 -8.64 -4.97 -10.93
N ASN A 32 -9.35 -4.00 -10.34
CA ASN A 32 -10.37 -4.23 -9.30
C ASN A 32 -9.83 -5.04 -8.10
N MET A 33 -8.59 -4.76 -7.68
CA MET A 33 -7.90 -5.45 -6.59
C MET A 33 -7.81 -4.62 -5.29
N SER A 34 -8.68 -3.62 -5.13
CA SER A 34 -8.69 -2.76 -3.93
C SER A 34 -8.94 -3.56 -2.66
N PHE A 35 -9.85 -4.54 -2.70
CA PHE A 35 -10.09 -5.46 -1.59
C PHE A 35 -8.84 -6.28 -1.23
N LEU A 36 -8.12 -6.79 -2.23
CA LEU A 36 -6.88 -7.54 -2.00
C LEU A 36 -5.79 -6.67 -1.35
N SER A 37 -5.66 -5.40 -1.76
CA SER A 37 -4.67 -4.51 -1.15
C SER A 37 -4.96 -4.24 0.32
N HIS A 38 -6.25 -4.17 0.70
CA HIS A 38 -6.67 -4.07 2.09
C HIS A 38 -6.30 -5.34 2.89
N MET A 39 -6.64 -6.50 2.35
CA MET A 39 -6.30 -7.79 2.99
C MET A 39 -4.79 -8.00 3.13
N LEU A 40 -3.99 -7.60 2.13
CA LEU A 40 -2.52 -7.65 2.24
C LEU A 40 -1.98 -6.77 3.37
N SER A 41 -2.63 -5.64 3.63
CA SER A 41 -2.28 -4.77 4.75
C SER A 41 -2.52 -5.45 6.11
N GLU A 42 -3.64 -6.17 6.26
CA GLU A 42 -3.95 -6.96 7.46
C GLU A 42 -2.98 -8.14 7.64
N ILE A 43 -2.64 -8.82 6.54
CA ILE A 43 -1.63 -9.89 6.54
C ILE A 43 -0.26 -9.31 6.94
N GLY A 44 0.05 -8.10 6.50
CA GLY A 44 1.25 -7.35 6.92
C GLY A 44 1.32 -7.16 8.43
N PHE A 45 0.22 -6.73 9.04
CA PHE A 45 0.12 -6.63 10.51
C PHE A 45 0.41 -7.99 11.20
N SER A 46 -0.14 -9.07 10.67
CA SER A 46 0.10 -10.42 11.22
C SER A 46 1.55 -10.84 11.08
N GLY A 47 2.18 -10.52 9.95
CA GLY A 47 3.60 -10.73 9.73
C GLY A 47 4.48 -9.93 10.68
N ALA A 48 4.13 -8.66 10.93
CA ALA A 48 4.82 -7.84 11.91
C ALA A 48 4.76 -8.45 13.32
N SER A 49 3.57 -8.93 13.71
CA SER A 49 3.34 -9.62 14.98
C SER A 49 4.21 -10.88 15.12
N PHE A 50 4.31 -11.67 14.04
CA PHE A 50 5.20 -12.83 13.97
C PHE A 50 6.68 -12.42 14.09
N GLY A 51 7.11 -11.38 13.37
CA GLY A 51 8.48 -10.87 13.47
C GLY A 51 8.84 -10.48 14.90
N ILE A 52 7.94 -9.75 15.58
CA ILE A 52 8.12 -9.36 16.99
C ILE A 52 8.23 -10.58 17.89
N PHE A 53 7.37 -11.58 17.71
CA PHE A 53 7.39 -12.84 18.47
C PHE A 53 8.72 -13.57 18.30
N MET A 54 9.27 -13.61 17.09
CA MET A 54 10.58 -14.22 16.79
C MET A 54 11.78 -13.34 17.18
N GLY A 55 11.56 -12.11 17.63
CA GLY A 55 12.64 -11.16 17.92
C GLY A 55 13.26 -10.53 16.67
N TRP A 56 12.59 -10.64 15.51
CA TRP A 56 13.01 -10.02 14.26
C TRP A 56 12.49 -8.59 14.12
N PRO A 57 13.09 -7.76 13.25
CA PRO A 57 12.45 -6.51 12.82
C PRO A 57 11.06 -6.78 12.24
N ALA A 58 10.09 -5.95 12.61
CA ALA A 58 8.70 -6.11 12.16
C ALA A 58 8.58 -6.19 10.62
N LEU A 59 9.36 -5.39 9.90
CA LEU A 59 9.38 -5.39 8.43
C LEU A 59 9.68 -6.75 7.83
N ASN A 60 10.61 -7.52 8.41
CA ASN A 60 10.98 -8.84 7.88
C ASN A 60 9.80 -9.82 7.95
N GLY A 61 9.07 -9.81 9.07
CA GLY A 61 7.85 -10.59 9.23
C GLY A 61 6.74 -10.14 8.29
N MET A 62 6.55 -8.83 8.13
CA MET A 62 5.60 -8.25 7.17
C MET A 62 5.89 -8.73 5.74
N LEU A 63 7.13 -8.58 5.29
CA LEU A 63 7.56 -9.01 3.96
C LEU A 63 7.36 -10.51 3.75
N LEU A 64 7.73 -11.33 4.73
CA LEU A 64 7.57 -12.78 4.65
C LEU A 64 6.09 -13.15 4.44
N PHE A 65 5.19 -12.67 5.29
CA PHE A 65 3.78 -13.05 5.26
C PHE A 65 3.06 -12.50 4.03
N THR A 66 3.32 -11.24 3.66
CA THR A 66 2.68 -10.62 2.49
C THR A 66 3.16 -11.23 1.18
N ILE A 67 4.46 -11.55 1.04
CA ILE A 67 4.98 -12.20 -0.17
C ILE A 67 4.44 -13.63 -0.28
N VAL A 68 4.48 -14.42 0.80
CA VAL A 68 3.95 -15.79 0.80
C VAL A 68 2.47 -15.79 0.43
N SER A 69 1.67 -14.92 1.06
CA SER A 69 0.25 -14.78 0.76
C SER A 69 -0.01 -14.32 -0.67
N SER A 70 0.78 -13.39 -1.19
CA SER A 70 0.68 -12.91 -2.57
C SER A 70 0.93 -14.02 -3.58
N VAL A 71 1.93 -14.87 -3.35
CA VAL A 71 2.23 -16.02 -4.21
C VAL A 71 1.12 -17.08 -4.11
N LEU A 72 0.61 -17.36 -2.90
CA LEU A 72 -0.51 -18.28 -2.71
C LEU A 72 -1.76 -17.78 -3.44
N ILE A 73 -2.16 -16.53 -3.24
CA ILE A 73 -3.31 -15.92 -3.91
C ILE A 73 -3.11 -15.88 -5.43
N GLY A 74 -1.91 -15.55 -5.89
CA GLY A 74 -1.58 -15.49 -7.32
C GLY A 74 -1.65 -16.85 -8.02
N ARG A 75 -1.33 -17.93 -7.32
CA ARG A 75 -1.44 -19.30 -7.83
C ARG A 75 -2.85 -19.88 -7.77
N MET A 76 -3.69 -19.36 -6.88
CA MET A 76 -5.10 -19.75 -6.82
C MET A 76 -5.82 -19.12 -8.03
N SER A 77 -5.78 -19.81 -9.18
CA SER A 77 -6.54 -19.47 -10.39
C SER A 77 -8.03 -19.71 -10.14
N VAL A 78 -8.64 -18.88 -9.30
CA VAL A 78 -10.04 -19.02 -8.91
C VAL A 78 -10.87 -18.08 -9.78
N GLN A 79 -12.02 -18.58 -10.24
CA GLN A 79 -13.05 -17.77 -10.88
C GLN A 79 -13.34 -16.51 -10.04
N ALA A 80 -13.57 -15.37 -10.67
CA ALA A 80 -13.71 -14.07 -10.01
C ALA A 80 -14.67 -14.09 -8.80
N SER A 81 -15.78 -14.85 -8.88
CA SER A 81 -16.78 -14.97 -7.82
C SER A 81 -16.28 -15.70 -6.56
N ARG A 82 -15.27 -16.57 -6.67
CA ARG A 82 -14.68 -17.30 -5.54
C ARG A 82 -13.39 -16.67 -5.01
N ARG A 83 -12.85 -15.72 -5.76
CA ARG A 83 -11.56 -15.09 -5.45
C ARG A 83 -11.62 -14.28 -4.15
N GLU A 84 -12.67 -13.50 -3.94
CA GLU A 84 -12.84 -12.69 -2.72
C GLU A 84 -12.99 -13.55 -1.48
N ALA A 85 -13.76 -14.65 -1.56
CA ALA A 85 -13.90 -15.60 -0.44
C ALA A 85 -12.56 -16.27 -0.08
N ALA A 86 -11.78 -16.66 -1.10
CA ALA A 86 -10.46 -17.26 -0.87
C ALA A 86 -9.48 -16.25 -0.24
N ILE A 87 -9.48 -15.01 -0.73
CA ILE A 87 -8.66 -13.93 -0.16
C ILE A 87 -9.06 -13.67 1.29
N SER A 88 -10.37 -13.57 1.59
CA SER A 88 -10.87 -13.38 2.95
C SER A 88 -10.51 -14.55 3.88
N ALA A 89 -10.60 -15.78 3.42
CA ALA A 89 -10.23 -16.95 4.22
C ALA A 89 -8.74 -16.95 4.58
N ILE A 90 -7.87 -16.66 3.59
CA ILE A 90 -6.42 -16.55 3.80
C ILE A 90 -6.12 -15.41 4.78
N SER A 91 -6.70 -14.23 4.54
CA SER A 91 -6.49 -13.05 5.41
C SER A 91 -6.94 -13.31 6.84
N SER A 92 -8.11 -13.91 7.03
CA SER A 92 -8.64 -14.24 8.36
C SER A 92 -7.75 -15.25 9.10
N LEU A 93 -7.21 -16.24 8.41
CA LEU A 93 -6.25 -17.19 8.98
C LEU A 93 -4.98 -16.46 9.46
N PHE A 94 -4.39 -15.64 8.59
CA PHE A 94 -3.20 -14.89 8.95
C PHE A 94 -3.47 -13.88 10.07
N LEU A 95 -4.61 -13.19 10.06
CA LEU A 95 -5.00 -12.25 11.11
C LEU A 95 -5.13 -12.96 12.46
N GLY A 96 -5.78 -14.12 12.48
CA GLY A 96 -5.88 -14.97 13.68
C GLY A 96 -4.51 -15.39 14.21
N LEU A 97 -3.59 -15.78 13.33
CA LEU A 97 -2.20 -16.07 13.70
C LEU A 97 -1.48 -14.84 14.26
N GLY A 98 -1.69 -13.67 13.66
CA GLY A 98 -1.10 -12.42 14.12
C GLY A 98 -1.54 -12.05 15.55
N ILE A 99 -2.83 -12.19 15.84
CA ILE A 99 -3.38 -11.99 17.19
C ILE A 99 -2.78 -13.00 18.17
N LEU A 100 -2.65 -14.28 17.77
CA LEU A 100 -2.03 -15.31 18.56
C LEU A 100 -0.57 -14.96 18.91
N PHE A 101 0.24 -14.59 17.93
CA PHE A 101 1.64 -14.21 18.15
C PHE A 101 1.78 -13.01 19.08
N LEU A 102 0.90 -12.01 18.98
CA LEU A 102 0.89 -10.89 19.92
C LEU A 102 0.50 -11.33 21.33
N ALA A 103 -0.49 -12.20 21.48
CA ALA A 103 -0.94 -12.69 22.77
C ALA A 103 0.12 -13.51 23.50
N ILE A 104 0.93 -14.27 22.76
CA ILE A 104 2.04 -15.07 23.32
C ILE A 104 3.30 -14.23 23.53
N SER A 105 3.44 -13.12 22.80
CA SER A 105 4.58 -12.22 22.93
C SER A 105 4.53 -11.46 24.26
N SER A 106 5.64 -11.39 24.98
CA SER A 106 5.78 -10.60 26.21
C SER A 106 5.85 -9.09 25.96
N LYS A 107 5.80 -8.64 24.71
CA LYS A 107 5.91 -7.24 24.31
C LYS A 107 4.54 -6.54 24.31
N ASN A 108 4.53 -5.29 24.77
CA ASN A 108 3.34 -4.50 25.07
C ASN A 108 2.38 -4.29 23.89
N VAL A 109 1.09 -4.20 24.18
CA VAL A 109 -0.03 -3.82 23.28
C VAL A 109 0.26 -2.53 22.51
N SER A 110 1.03 -1.59 23.07
CA SER A 110 1.45 -0.35 22.42
C SER A 110 2.19 -0.57 21.09
N TYR A 111 2.88 -1.70 20.94
CA TYR A 111 3.58 -2.04 19.70
C TYR A 111 2.61 -2.43 18.58
N ALA A 112 1.55 -3.14 18.91
CA ALA A 112 0.50 -3.51 17.98
C ALA A 112 -0.25 -2.28 17.46
N THR A 113 -0.55 -1.32 18.33
CA THR A 113 -1.19 -0.05 17.93
C THR A 113 -0.30 0.76 17.00
N ASN A 114 1.01 0.80 17.23
CA ASN A 114 1.95 1.50 16.34
C ASN A 114 2.02 0.87 14.94
N ILE A 115 1.93 -0.45 14.82
CA ILE A 115 1.90 -1.11 13.51
C ILE A 115 0.60 -0.82 12.76
N LEU A 116 -0.54 -0.79 13.46
CA LEU A 116 -1.85 -0.54 12.85
C LEU A 116 -2.01 0.91 12.39
N PHE A 117 -1.64 1.85 13.24
CA PHE A 117 -1.86 3.29 13.00
C PHE A 117 -0.63 4.01 12.44
N GLY A 118 0.51 3.36 12.43
CA GLY A 118 1.79 3.93 12.02
C GLY A 118 2.42 4.82 13.09
N SER A 119 3.70 5.08 12.93
CA SER A 119 4.49 6.01 13.75
C SER A 119 5.24 6.97 12.82
N VAL A 120 4.50 7.77 12.06
CA VAL A 120 5.10 8.67 11.05
C VAL A 120 6.08 9.67 11.69
N ILE A 121 5.84 10.02 12.96
CA ILE A 121 6.65 11.02 13.69
C ILE A 121 7.90 10.41 14.36
N GLY A 122 8.05 9.08 14.38
CA GLY A 122 9.16 8.42 15.09
C GLY A 122 10.13 7.64 14.21
N ILE A 123 10.18 7.93 12.90
CA ILE A 123 10.95 7.15 11.92
C ILE A 123 12.44 7.39 12.09
N SER A 124 13.19 6.30 12.31
CA SER A 124 14.64 6.31 12.35
C SER A 124 15.26 6.47 10.96
N ARG A 125 16.48 6.96 10.87
CA ARG A 125 17.23 7.02 9.61
C ARG A 125 17.37 5.66 8.92
N GLN A 126 17.52 4.60 9.70
CA GLN A 126 17.63 3.25 9.16
C GLN A 126 16.33 2.82 8.46
N GLU A 127 15.17 3.13 9.05
CA GLU A 127 13.87 2.85 8.44
C GLU A 127 13.66 3.68 7.16
N VAL A 128 14.09 4.95 7.14
CA VAL A 128 14.06 5.77 5.92
C VAL A 128 14.85 5.12 4.79
N TRP A 129 16.05 4.62 5.06
CA TRP A 129 16.86 3.90 4.07
C TRP A 129 16.19 2.62 3.58
N GLN A 130 15.57 1.85 4.47
CA GLN A 130 14.82 0.65 4.09
C GLN A 130 13.64 0.99 3.17
N VAL A 131 12.84 2.00 3.52
CA VAL A 131 11.74 2.50 2.70
C VAL A 131 12.24 2.94 1.32
N LEU A 132 13.32 3.71 1.27
CA LEU A 132 13.90 4.21 0.03
C LEU A 132 14.35 3.07 -0.89
N VAL A 133 15.13 2.12 -0.37
CA VAL A 133 15.63 0.99 -1.15
C VAL A 133 14.48 0.13 -1.68
N LEU A 134 13.53 -0.24 -0.83
CA LEU A 134 12.41 -1.09 -1.23
C LEU A 134 11.47 -0.37 -2.21
N THR A 135 11.24 0.93 -2.02
CA THR A 135 10.46 1.75 -2.98
C THR A 135 11.15 1.82 -4.34
N ILE A 136 12.47 2.05 -4.37
CA ILE A 136 13.23 2.07 -5.64
C ILE A 136 13.13 0.70 -6.33
N VAL A 137 13.29 -0.39 -5.58
CA VAL A 137 13.15 -1.75 -6.13
C VAL A 137 11.76 -1.95 -6.73
N ALA A 138 10.70 -1.57 -6.02
CA ALA A 138 9.33 -1.67 -6.52
C ALA A 138 9.12 -0.83 -7.79
N LEU A 139 9.61 0.41 -7.82
CA LEU A 139 9.50 1.31 -8.97
C LEU A 139 10.29 0.79 -10.19
N LEU A 140 11.47 0.21 -9.98
CA LEU A 140 12.24 -0.43 -11.05
C LEU A 140 11.47 -1.61 -11.65
N PHE A 141 10.88 -2.49 -10.83
CA PHE A 141 10.03 -3.57 -11.33
C PHE A 141 8.85 -3.05 -12.15
N ILE A 142 8.16 -2.01 -11.66
CA ILE A 142 7.06 -1.39 -12.40
C ILE A 142 7.55 -0.81 -13.71
N PHE A 143 8.70 -0.14 -13.73
CA PHE A 143 9.28 0.47 -14.92
C PHE A 143 9.59 -0.58 -15.99
N PHE A 144 10.30 -1.67 -15.64
CA PHE A 144 10.61 -2.75 -16.58
C PHE A 144 9.38 -3.49 -17.06
N MET A 145 8.38 -3.65 -16.21
CA MET A 145 7.14 -4.35 -16.54
C MET A 145 6.02 -3.42 -17.01
N TYR A 146 6.26 -2.12 -17.18
CA TYR A 146 5.24 -1.11 -17.47
C TYR A 146 4.30 -1.51 -18.62
N ARG A 147 4.87 -1.97 -19.75
CA ARG A 147 4.08 -2.39 -20.92
C ARG A 147 3.18 -3.58 -20.59
N SER A 148 3.75 -4.63 -20.02
CA SER A 148 3.02 -5.86 -19.67
C SER A 148 1.94 -5.59 -18.61
N LEU A 149 2.28 -4.80 -17.58
CA LEU A 149 1.34 -4.41 -16.54
C LEU A 149 0.20 -3.56 -17.08
N LYS A 150 0.50 -2.59 -17.97
CA LYS A 150 -0.52 -1.74 -18.60
C LYS A 150 -1.49 -2.56 -19.42
N PHE A 151 -0.99 -3.45 -20.29
CA PHE A 151 -1.85 -4.32 -21.08
C PHE A 151 -2.69 -5.25 -20.22
N ASP A 152 -2.08 -5.98 -19.30
CA ASP A 152 -2.76 -6.94 -18.44
C ASP A 152 -3.78 -6.29 -17.47
N SER A 153 -3.53 -5.04 -17.05
CA SER A 153 -4.41 -4.34 -16.12
C SER A 153 -5.64 -3.69 -16.77
N PHE A 154 -5.54 -3.29 -18.04
CA PHE A 154 -6.59 -2.53 -18.70
C PHE A 154 -7.19 -3.25 -19.92
N ASP A 155 -6.50 -4.25 -20.48
CA ASP A 155 -6.94 -5.09 -21.59
C ASP A 155 -6.37 -6.50 -21.47
N HIS A 156 -6.92 -7.27 -20.54
CA HIS A 156 -6.46 -8.63 -20.24
C HIS A 156 -6.59 -9.59 -21.44
N ILE A 157 -7.65 -9.41 -22.26
CA ILE A 157 -7.87 -10.24 -23.44
C ILE A 157 -6.82 -9.92 -24.51
N GLY A 158 -6.58 -8.65 -24.78
CA GLY A 158 -5.54 -8.22 -25.71
C GLY A 158 -4.13 -8.61 -25.26
N ALA A 159 -3.86 -8.66 -23.97
CA ALA A 159 -2.60 -9.13 -23.41
C ALA A 159 -2.37 -10.63 -23.71
N SER A 160 -3.38 -11.47 -23.52
CA SER A 160 -3.29 -12.91 -23.79
C SER A 160 -3.08 -13.21 -25.29
N VAL A 161 -3.76 -12.47 -26.17
CA VAL A 161 -3.60 -12.60 -27.64
C VAL A 161 -2.18 -12.21 -28.09
N LYS A 162 -1.55 -11.25 -27.42
CA LYS A 162 -0.16 -10.85 -27.71
C LYS A 162 0.90 -11.79 -27.11
N GLY A 163 0.51 -12.92 -26.52
CA GLY A 163 1.43 -13.89 -25.94
C GLY A 163 2.05 -13.45 -24.62
N ILE A 164 1.49 -12.44 -23.93
CA ILE A 164 1.93 -12.05 -22.60
C ILE A 164 1.47 -13.14 -21.61
N HIS A 165 2.39 -13.65 -20.82
CA HIS A 165 2.10 -14.64 -19.76
C HIS A 165 1.39 -13.95 -18.59
N THR A 166 0.07 -13.69 -18.73
CA THR A 166 -0.75 -12.93 -17.78
C THR A 166 -0.69 -13.46 -16.35
N ASN A 167 -0.63 -14.79 -16.17
CA ASN A 167 -0.49 -15.41 -14.85
C ASN A 167 0.83 -15.01 -14.15
N LEU A 168 1.93 -15.01 -14.90
CA LEU A 168 3.24 -14.64 -14.37
C LEU A 168 3.30 -13.14 -14.07
N VAL A 169 2.77 -12.31 -14.95
CA VAL A 169 2.65 -10.86 -14.74
C VAL A 169 1.81 -10.56 -13.50
N SER A 170 0.71 -11.29 -13.30
CA SER A 170 -0.15 -11.12 -12.11
C SER A 170 0.56 -11.53 -10.81
N ILE A 171 1.31 -12.65 -10.80
CA ILE A 171 2.06 -13.07 -9.60
C ILE A 171 3.14 -12.05 -9.27
N ILE A 172 3.93 -11.59 -10.27
CA ILE A 172 4.96 -10.58 -10.04
C ILE A 172 4.33 -9.27 -9.54
N PHE A 173 3.22 -8.84 -10.14
CA PHE A 173 2.49 -7.66 -9.67
C PHE A 173 2.08 -7.79 -8.19
N LEU A 174 1.55 -8.93 -7.79
CA LEU A 174 1.14 -9.18 -6.40
C LEU A 174 2.33 -9.16 -5.43
N VAL A 175 3.49 -9.69 -5.85
CA VAL A 175 4.71 -9.61 -5.05
C VAL A 175 5.21 -8.18 -4.91
N VAL A 176 5.20 -7.40 -5.99
CA VAL A 176 5.58 -5.97 -5.94
C VAL A 176 4.58 -5.16 -5.11
N LEU A 177 3.29 -5.48 -5.19
CA LEU A 177 2.25 -4.90 -4.33
C LEU A 177 2.51 -5.23 -2.86
N ALA A 178 2.86 -6.48 -2.54
CA ALA A 178 3.21 -6.90 -1.18
C ALA A 178 4.42 -6.15 -0.63
N LEU A 179 5.47 -5.97 -1.44
CA LEU A 179 6.63 -5.15 -1.08
C LEU A 179 6.21 -3.70 -0.78
N SER A 180 5.41 -3.10 -1.64
CA SER A 180 4.94 -1.72 -1.50
C SER A 180 4.07 -1.54 -0.26
N VAL A 181 3.12 -2.47 -0.03
CA VAL A 181 2.23 -2.45 1.14
C VAL A 181 3.02 -2.60 2.43
N SER A 182 3.94 -3.59 2.52
CA SER A 182 4.73 -3.83 3.73
C SER A 182 5.64 -2.65 4.07
N THR A 183 6.30 -2.08 3.06
CA THR A 183 7.18 -0.93 3.24
C THR A 183 6.42 0.30 3.73
N ALA A 184 5.28 0.57 3.11
CA ALA A 184 4.46 1.73 3.47
C ALA A 184 3.75 1.52 4.82
N ALA A 185 3.27 0.32 5.11
CA ALA A 185 2.59 0.01 6.36
C ALA A 185 3.48 0.14 7.59
N GLN A 186 4.78 -0.11 7.45
CA GLN A 186 5.75 0.11 8.53
C GLN A 186 5.76 1.56 9.02
N VAL A 187 5.58 2.52 8.11
CA VAL A 187 5.69 3.95 8.39
C VAL A 187 4.33 4.58 8.66
N VAL A 188 3.40 4.35 7.75
CA VAL A 188 2.09 5.04 7.72
C VAL A 188 1.04 4.26 8.52
N GLY A 189 1.31 2.98 8.75
CA GLY A 189 0.39 2.05 9.39
C GLY A 189 -0.46 1.26 8.41
N SER A 190 -0.80 0.03 8.81
CA SER A 190 -1.51 -0.91 7.93
C SER A 190 -2.91 -0.43 7.52
N LEU A 191 -3.61 0.34 8.35
CA LEU A 191 -4.94 0.85 8.04
C LEU A 191 -4.92 1.99 7.03
N LEU A 192 -3.89 2.86 7.06
CA LEU A 192 -3.84 4.04 6.19
C LEU A 192 -3.29 3.73 4.80
N ILE A 193 -2.50 2.66 4.66
CA ILE A 193 -1.95 2.29 3.36
C ILE A 193 -3.03 1.99 2.32
N PHE A 194 -4.15 1.40 2.74
CA PHE A 194 -5.30 1.16 1.86
C PHE A 194 -5.86 2.46 1.30
N VAL A 195 -5.96 3.50 2.12
CA VAL A 195 -6.42 4.84 1.70
C VAL A 195 -5.51 5.42 0.64
N LEU A 196 -4.17 5.41 0.89
CA LEU A 196 -3.18 5.94 -0.05
C LEU A 196 -3.07 5.15 -1.37
N LEU A 197 -3.36 3.85 -1.35
CA LEU A 197 -3.38 3.05 -2.57
C LEU A 197 -4.66 3.23 -3.40
N THR A 198 -5.80 3.48 -2.75
CA THR A 198 -7.08 3.41 -3.45
C THR A 198 -7.69 4.76 -3.77
N LEU A 199 -7.69 5.73 -2.84
CA LEU A 199 -8.40 7.00 -3.05
C LEU A 199 -7.75 7.89 -4.10
N PRO A 200 -6.41 8.15 -4.10
CA PRO A 200 -5.77 8.95 -5.14
C PRO A 200 -5.97 8.36 -6.53
N ALA A 201 -5.83 7.04 -6.64
CA ALA A 201 -5.99 6.34 -7.92
C ALA A 201 -7.44 6.31 -8.40
N SER A 202 -8.40 6.17 -7.48
CA SER A 202 -9.83 6.23 -7.79
C SER A 202 -10.26 7.64 -8.22
N ALA A 203 -9.73 8.68 -7.57
CA ALA A 203 -9.92 10.07 -7.98
C ALA A 203 -9.35 10.33 -9.38
N ALA A 204 -8.17 9.77 -9.67
CA ALA A 204 -7.51 9.89 -10.97
C ALA A 204 -8.36 9.35 -12.13
N LYS A 205 -9.17 8.31 -11.92
CA LYS A 205 -10.10 7.77 -12.93
C LYS A 205 -11.14 8.81 -13.39
N PHE A 206 -11.55 9.72 -12.53
CA PHE A 206 -12.52 10.76 -12.89
C PHE A 206 -11.89 11.90 -13.68
N VAL A 207 -10.60 12.16 -13.47
CA VAL A 207 -9.92 13.35 -14.01
C VAL A 207 -9.13 13.02 -15.28
N SER A 208 -8.53 11.84 -15.37
CA SER A 208 -7.58 11.47 -16.42
C SER A 208 -8.08 10.35 -17.33
N LYS A 209 -7.87 10.52 -18.63
CA LYS A 209 -8.23 9.53 -19.67
C LYS A 209 -7.09 8.55 -20.03
N THR A 210 -5.88 8.83 -19.58
CA THR A 210 -4.69 8.01 -19.90
C THR A 210 -4.07 7.44 -18.62
N VAL A 211 -3.49 6.24 -18.72
CA VAL A 211 -2.86 5.56 -17.58
C VAL A 211 -1.73 6.41 -16.99
N SER A 212 -0.90 7.03 -17.83
CA SER A 212 0.17 7.91 -17.35
C SER A 212 -0.37 9.16 -16.64
N GLY A 213 -1.47 9.74 -17.17
CA GLY A 213 -2.15 10.86 -16.52
C GLY A 213 -2.77 10.46 -15.19
N MET A 214 -3.35 9.25 -15.10
CA MET A 214 -3.86 8.72 -13.82
C MET A 214 -2.73 8.54 -12.80
N MET A 215 -1.57 8.01 -13.21
CA MET A 215 -0.42 7.86 -12.32
C MET A 215 0.09 9.21 -11.82
N LEU A 216 0.23 10.18 -12.71
CA LEU A 216 0.68 11.52 -12.35
C LEU A 216 -0.28 12.18 -11.34
N PHE A 217 -1.59 12.14 -11.63
CA PHE A 217 -2.60 12.70 -10.73
C PHE A 217 -2.61 11.97 -9.37
N ALA A 218 -2.57 10.64 -9.36
CA ALA A 218 -2.58 9.85 -8.14
C ALA A 218 -1.34 10.13 -7.27
N VAL A 219 -0.16 10.27 -7.88
CA VAL A 219 1.07 10.63 -7.15
C VAL A 219 0.97 12.04 -6.57
N ILE A 220 0.48 13.02 -7.34
CA ILE A 220 0.33 14.39 -6.84
C ILE A 220 -0.69 14.42 -5.69
N ALA A 221 -1.83 13.74 -5.83
CA ALA A 221 -2.84 13.67 -4.79
C ALA A 221 -2.26 13.04 -3.51
N ALA A 222 -1.62 11.88 -3.60
CA ALA A 222 -0.98 11.21 -2.47
C ALA A 222 0.11 12.07 -1.80
N LEU A 223 0.91 12.82 -2.59
CA LEU A 223 1.89 13.76 -2.05
C LEU A 223 1.23 14.90 -1.27
N ILE A 224 0.16 15.48 -1.80
CA ILE A 224 -0.61 16.53 -1.12
C ILE A 224 -1.17 15.98 0.19
N GLY A 225 -1.79 14.81 0.17
CA GLY A 225 -2.36 14.16 1.35
C GLY A 225 -1.31 13.93 2.43
N VAL A 226 -0.16 13.35 2.07
CA VAL A 226 0.93 13.04 3.01
C VAL A 226 1.58 14.32 3.54
N TRP A 227 1.94 15.27 2.67
CA TRP A 227 2.65 16.47 3.09
C TRP A 227 1.79 17.40 3.95
N LEU A 228 0.54 17.65 3.56
CA LEU A 228 -0.39 18.43 4.38
C LEU A 228 -0.77 17.67 5.65
N GLY A 229 -0.94 16.35 5.59
CA GLY A 229 -1.23 15.54 6.76
C GLY A 229 -0.12 15.58 7.80
N LEU A 230 1.16 15.51 7.38
CA LEU A 230 2.32 15.67 8.24
C LEU A 230 2.38 17.08 8.87
N TYR A 231 2.15 18.10 8.05
CA TYR A 231 2.15 19.49 8.53
C TYR A 231 1.07 19.74 9.58
N LEU A 232 -0.18 19.36 9.27
CA LEU A 232 -1.31 19.55 10.16
C LEU A 232 -1.17 18.70 11.43
N GLY A 233 -0.70 17.46 11.34
CA GLY A 233 -0.43 16.62 12.49
C GLY A 233 0.59 17.23 13.44
N TYR A 234 1.65 17.84 12.89
CA TYR A 234 2.65 18.55 13.68
C TYR A 234 2.11 19.81 14.37
N VAL A 235 1.31 20.62 13.65
CA VAL A 235 0.78 21.90 14.21
C VAL A 235 -0.30 21.65 15.25
N THR A 236 -1.16 20.64 15.04
CA THR A 236 -2.32 20.37 15.91
C THR A 236 -2.04 19.36 17.01
N ASN A 237 -0.94 18.62 16.94
CA ASN A 237 -0.65 17.44 17.77
C ASN A 237 -1.72 16.33 17.66
N TRP A 238 -2.46 16.27 16.53
CA TRP A 238 -3.41 15.23 16.24
C TRP A 238 -2.80 14.13 15.35
N PRO A 239 -3.42 12.94 15.31
CA PRO A 239 -2.88 11.83 14.50
C PRO A 239 -2.73 12.21 13.02
N VAL A 240 -1.53 12.04 12.46
CA VAL A 240 -1.22 12.32 11.05
C VAL A 240 -2.13 11.52 10.12
N SER A 241 -2.40 10.27 10.48
CA SER A 241 -3.27 9.36 9.72
C SER A 241 -4.68 9.90 9.52
N PHE A 242 -5.24 10.60 10.51
CA PHE A 242 -6.53 11.27 10.38
C PHE A 242 -6.51 12.34 9.29
N PHE A 243 -5.50 13.19 9.27
CA PHE A 243 -5.40 14.26 8.27
C PHE A 243 -5.18 13.70 6.86
N ILE A 244 -4.29 12.72 6.71
CA ILE A 244 -4.06 12.08 5.40
C ILE A 244 -5.37 11.48 4.88
N ALA A 245 -6.08 10.69 5.69
CA ALA A 245 -7.33 10.09 5.28
C ALA A 245 -8.39 11.14 4.90
N THR A 246 -8.52 12.20 5.70
CA THR A 246 -9.50 13.27 5.45
C THR A 246 -9.18 14.03 4.16
N ILE A 247 -7.91 14.36 3.90
CA ILE A 247 -7.49 15.07 2.70
C ILE A 247 -7.71 14.20 1.45
N GLU A 248 -7.33 12.92 1.51
CA GLU A 248 -7.54 11.99 0.39
C GLU A 248 -9.04 11.77 0.09
N CYS A 249 -9.88 11.66 1.12
CA CYS A 249 -11.31 11.64 0.96
C CYS A 249 -11.84 12.93 0.30
N ALA A 250 -11.36 14.08 0.73
CA ALA A 250 -11.77 15.36 0.14
C ALA A 250 -11.37 15.47 -1.34
N ILE A 251 -10.15 15.02 -1.70
CA ILE A 251 -9.69 14.95 -3.10
C ILE A 251 -10.58 14.01 -3.91
N TYR A 252 -10.90 12.82 -3.38
CA TYR A 252 -11.74 11.85 -4.06
C TYR A 252 -13.15 12.38 -4.31
N PHE A 253 -13.82 12.93 -3.28
CA PHE A 253 -15.15 13.51 -3.44
C PHE A 253 -15.14 14.75 -4.34
N GLY A 254 -14.13 15.58 -4.27
CA GLY A 254 -13.93 16.71 -5.19
C GLY A 254 -13.86 16.25 -6.65
N ALA A 255 -13.04 15.22 -6.94
CA ALA A 255 -12.92 14.64 -8.28
C ALA A 255 -14.25 14.01 -8.77
N LEU A 256 -14.98 13.35 -7.88
CA LEU A 256 -16.29 12.76 -8.18
C LEU A 256 -17.33 13.83 -8.57
N LEU A 257 -17.41 14.93 -7.81
CA LEU A 257 -18.31 16.05 -8.11
C LEU A 257 -17.97 16.73 -9.44
N PHE A 258 -16.68 16.87 -9.74
CA PHE A 258 -16.24 17.44 -11.02
C PHE A 258 -16.64 16.58 -12.23
N ASN A 259 -16.62 15.25 -12.08
CA ASN A 259 -17.02 14.33 -13.14
C ASN A 259 -18.55 14.30 -13.36
N LYS A 260 -19.34 14.53 -12.32
CA LYS A 260 -20.81 14.54 -12.42
C LYS A 260 -21.35 15.75 -13.20
N ASN A 261 -20.52 16.79 -13.35
CA ASN A 261 -20.85 18.03 -14.07
C ASN A 261 -20.34 18.04 -15.53
N LYS A 262 -19.77 16.93 -16.01
CA LYS A 262 -19.39 16.68 -17.42
C LYS A 262 -20.32 15.65 -18.04
#